data_256a955aecbcc1cc03465ce3c8672006
#
_entry.id   256a955aecbcc1cc03465ce3c8672006
#
_cell.length_a   1.000
_cell.length_b   1.000
_cell.length_c   1.000
_cell.angle_alpha   90.00
_cell.angle_beta   90.00
_cell.angle_gamma   90.00
#
_symmetry.space_group_name_H-M   'P 1'
#
loop_
_entity.id
_entity.type
_entity.pdbx_description
1 polymer ?
#
loop_
_entity_poly.entity_id
_entity_poly.type
_entity_poly.pdbx_seq_one_letter_code
_entity_poly.pdbx_strand_id
1 'polypeptide(L)'
;MDFNKKISTVIRLLNEKKLTIAFAESVTGGFLGYQYSIAEFSGTVFLGSIVCYNPILKQKLLQVDESLIKKYTPESKEVTEKMLDGLMHIVHPDIGVAVTGLCSPGGSETPEKPVGTIFVAISYLLETYNFRFEIKGSPEKIIHEAVEDISDKIAEVLTLVHA
;
A
#
# COMPACT_ATOMS: atom_id res chain seq x y z
N MET A 1 3.66 18.27 -7.24
CA MET A 1 3.76 18.65 -5.81
C MET A 1 4.97 17.92 -5.26
N ASP A 2 5.75 18.52 -4.38
CA ASP A 2 6.92 17.86 -3.80
C ASP A 2 6.51 16.58 -3.05
N PHE A 3 7.26 15.49 -3.23
CA PHE A 3 7.06 14.18 -2.61
C PHE A 3 6.77 14.27 -1.09
N ASN A 4 7.62 14.97 -0.37
CA ASN A 4 7.45 15.18 1.07
C ASN A 4 6.15 15.92 1.42
N LYS A 5 5.67 16.81 0.56
CA LYS A 5 4.46 17.59 0.77
C LYS A 5 3.20 16.74 0.70
N LYS A 6 3.16 15.71 -0.18
CA LYS A 6 2.02 14.80 -0.28
C LYS A 6 1.86 13.99 1.01
N ILE A 7 2.95 13.39 1.49
CA ILE A 7 2.97 12.59 2.73
C ILE A 7 2.60 13.46 3.94
N SER A 8 3.22 14.64 4.07
CA SER A 8 2.92 15.57 5.15
C SER A 8 1.44 16.00 5.16
N THR A 9 0.83 16.15 3.97
CA THR A 9 -0.61 16.45 3.86
C THR A 9 -1.46 15.32 4.41
N VAL A 10 -1.16 14.06 4.04
CA VAL A 10 -1.89 12.87 4.54
C VAL A 10 -1.75 12.76 6.06
N ILE A 11 -0.51 12.83 6.57
CA ILE A 11 -0.24 12.73 8.02
C ILE A 11 -0.99 13.81 8.81
N ARG A 12 -1.01 15.05 8.31
CA ARG A 12 -1.76 16.15 8.94
C ARG A 12 -3.26 15.87 8.94
N LEU A 13 -3.83 15.42 7.82
CA LEU A 13 -5.25 15.05 7.73
C LEU A 13 -5.61 13.93 8.73
N LEU A 14 -4.76 12.91 8.84
CA LEU A 14 -4.94 11.83 9.81
C LEU A 14 -4.90 12.36 11.24
N ASN A 15 -3.93 13.21 11.56
CA ASN A 15 -3.78 13.79 12.89
C ASN A 15 -4.98 14.69 13.26
N GLU A 16 -5.45 15.53 12.34
CA GLU A 16 -6.64 16.38 12.53
C GLU A 16 -7.91 15.54 12.78
N LYS A 17 -8.05 14.42 12.06
CA LYS A 17 -9.18 13.50 12.20
C LYS A 17 -9.01 12.48 13.35
N LYS A 18 -7.85 12.44 14.01
CA LYS A 18 -7.48 11.45 15.04
C LYS A 18 -7.58 10.00 14.54
N LEU A 19 -7.15 9.76 13.32
CA LEU A 19 -7.15 8.47 12.66
C LEU A 19 -5.75 7.87 12.64
N THR A 20 -5.66 6.57 12.76
CA THR A 20 -4.44 5.78 12.66
C THR A 20 -4.31 5.11 11.30
N ILE A 21 -3.06 4.88 10.85
CA ILE A 21 -2.75 4.23 9.57
C ILE A 21 -1.68 3.16 9.74
N ALA A 22 -1.81 2.06 8.99
CA ALA A 22 -0.79 1.02 8.89
C ALA A 22 -0.68 0.49 7.46
N PHE A 23 0.46 -0.13 7.14
CA PHE A 23 0.77 -0.61 5.80
C PHE A 23 1.11 -2.11 5.77
N ALA A 24 0.73 -2.77 4.67
CA ALA A 24 1.23 -4.08 4.24
C ALA A 24 1.97 -3.90 2.92
N GLU A 25 3.28 -3.98 2.96
CA GLU A 25 4.15 -3.66 1.83
C GLU A 25 4.73 -4.90 1.17
N SER A 26 4.76 -4.89 -0.17
CA SER A 26 5.52 -5.86 -0.96
C SER A 26 6.53 -5.13 -1.86
N VAL A 27 6.09 -4.60 -3.00
CA VAL A 27 6.95 -3.95 -3.99
C VAL A 27 7.74 -2.75 -3.45
N THR A 28 7.20 -2.03 -2.50
CA THR A 28 7.83 -0.85 -1.89
C THR A 28 8.92 -1.18 -0.85
N GLY A 29 8.99 -2.46 -0.42
CA GLY A 29 10.10 -2.98 0.39
C GLY A 29 10.36 -2.27 1.72
N GLY A 30 9.36 -1.59 2.29
CA GLY A 30 9.47 -0.79 3.51
C GLY A 30 9.64 0.71 3.25
N PHE A 31 9.79 1.13 2.00
CA PHE A 31 9.98 2.54 1.65
C PHE A 31 8.74 3.40 1.97
N LEU A 32 7.53 2.87 1.76
CA LEU A 32 6.29 3.55 2.13
C LEU A 32 6.27 3.82 3.64
N GLY A 33 6.48 2.80 4.47
CA GLY A 33 6.53 2.94 5.92
C GLY A 33 7.63 3.87 6.39
N TYR A 34 8.83 3.78 5.79
CA TYR A 34 9.93 4.70 6.09
C TYR A 34 9.53 6.16 5.86
N GLN A 35 8.95 6.49 4.72
CA GLN A 35 8.55 7.86 4.39
C GLN A 35 7.50 8.42 5.34
N TYR A 36 6.55 7.59 5.76
CA TYR A 36 5.55 8.00 6.76
C TYR A 36 6.14 8.14 8.15
N SER A 37 7.11 7.29 8.52
CA SER A 37 7.73 7.32 9.85
C SER A 37 8.55 8.58 10.14
N ILE A 38 9.14 9.21 9.11
CA ILE A 38 9.95 10.43 9.26
C ILE A 38 9.16 11.73 9.16
N ALA A 39 7.86 11.66 8.85
CA ALA A 39 7.00 12.84 8.74
C ALA A 39 6.62 13.40 10.13
N GLU A 40 6.39 14.71 10.20
CA GLU A 40 5.88 15.36 11.41
C GLU A 40 4.54 14.74 11.83
N PHE A 41 4.31 14.53 13.13
CA PHE A 41 3.15 13.86 13.72
C PHE A 41 3.04 12.35 13.45
N SER A 42 4.03 11.69 12.81
CA SER A 42 3.99 10.25 12.53
C SER A 42 3.73 9.43 13.80
N GLY A 43 4.35 9.77 14.92
CA GLY A 43 4.21 9.05 16.19
C GLY A 43 2.79 9.02 16.78
N THR A 44 1.87 9.86 16.30
CA THR A 44 0.46 9.88 16.74
C THR A 44 -0.47 9.12 15.81
N VAL A 45 -0.09 8.94 14.53
CA VAL A 45 -1.00 8.39 13.51
C VAL A 45 -0.48 7.10 12.85
N PHE A 46 0.84 6.93 12.72
CA PHE A 46 1.42 5.79 12.01
C PHE A 46 1.71 4.63 12.98
N LEU A 47 0.98 3.52 12.85
CA LEU A 47 1.15 2.34 13.70
C LEU A 47 2.31 1.44 13.27
N GLY A 48 2.67 1.46 11.99
CA GLY A 48 3.75 0.67 11.46
C GLY A 48 3.47 0.06 10.09
N SER A 49 4.43 -0.72 9.60
CA SER A 49 4.36 -1.42 8.32
C SER A 49 4.81 -2.87 8.47
N ILE A 50 4.07 -3.80 7.84
CA ILE A 50 4.44 -5.21 7.70
C ILE A 50 4.99 -5.40 6.29
N VAL A 51 6.30 -5.66 6.15
CA VAL A 51 6.94 -5.88 4.86
C VAL A 51 6.91 -7.36 4.51
N CYS A 52 6.14 -7.71 3.47
CA CYS A 52 5.94 -9.08 2.96
C CYS A 52 6.44 -9.19 1.51
N TYR A 53 7.72 -8.98 1.28
CA TYR A 53 8.32 -8.99 -0.07
C TYR A 53 8.23 -10.36 -0.72
N ASN A 54 8.61 -11.42 -0.01
CA ASN A 54 8.49 -12.80 -0.49
C ASN A 54 7.07 -13.33 -0.25
N PRO A 55 6.47 -14.07 -1.21
CA PRO A 55 5.13 -14.65 -1.07
C PRO A 55 4.90 -15.48 0.20
N ILE A 56 5.94 -16.15 0.72
CA ILE A 56 5.84 -16.94 1.96
C ILE A 56 5.50 -16.06 3.18
N LEU A 57 5.97 -14.79 3.20
CA LEU A 57 5.66 -13.86 4.27
C LEU A 57 4.22 -13.36 4.18
N LYS A 58 3.66 -13.23 2.96
CA LYS A 58 2.24 -12.92 2.78
C LYS A 58 1.36 -13.99 3.44
N GLN A 59 1.75 -15.28 3.29
CA GLN A 59 1.05 -16.40 3.90
C GLN A 59 1.21 -16.40 5.43
N LYS A 60 2.47 -16.33 5.90
CA LYS A 60 2.78 -16.51 7.33
C LYS A 60 2.33 -15.34 8.20
N LEU A 61 2.47 -14.10 7.73
CA LEU A 61 2.18 -12.91 8.50
C LEU A 61 0.76 -12.37 8.26
N LEU A 62 0.30 -12.39 7.02
CA LEU A 62 -0.99 -11.79 6.63
C LEU A 62 -2.04 -12.84 6.26
N GLN A 63 -1.76 -14.14 6.45
CA GLN A 63 -2.67 -15.27 6.23
C GLN A 63 -3.27 -15.32 4.82
N VAL A 64 -2.49 -14.89 3.81
CA VAL A 64 -2.88 -15.01 2.41
C VAL A 64 -2.79 -16.47 1.98
N ASP A 65 -3.87 -17.03 1.48
CA ASP A 65 -3.90 -18.43 1.05
C ASP A 65 -2.93 -18.70 -0.10
N GLU A 66 -2.18 -19.79 -0.01
CA GLU A 66 -1.26 -20.23 -1.08
C GLU A 66 -2.00 -20.48 -2.39
N SER A 67 -3.21 -21.02 -2.34
CA SER A 67 -4.07 -21.23 -3.51
C SER A 67 -4.44 -19.93 -4.23
N LEU A 68 -4.67 -18.85 -3.47
CA LEU A 68 -4.94 -17.53 -4.03
C LEU A 68 -3.71 -16.99 -4.77
N ILE A 69 -2.53 -17.10 -4.16
CA ILE A 69 -1.26 -16.68 -4.76
C ILE A 69 -0.96 -17.49 -6.03
N LYS A 70 -1.19 -18.80 -6.03
CA LYS A 70 -1.01 -19.66 -7.21
C LYS A 70 -1.97 -19.31 -8.34
N LYS A 71 -3.21 -18.95 -8.02
CA LYS A 71 -4.24 -18.63 -9.02
C LYS A 71 -4.05 -17.24 -9.65
N TYR A 72 -3.74 -16.23 -8.86
CA TYR A 72 -3.75 -14.82 -9.29
C TYR A 72 -2.36 -14.19 -9.37
N THR A 73 -1.31 -14.91 -8.97
CA THR A 73 0.07 -14.43 -8.79
C THR A 73 0.24 -13.49 -7.57
N PRO A 74 1.45 -13.36 -7.02
CA PRO A 74 1.70 -12.53 -5.83
C PRO A 74 1.41 -11.03 -6.04
N GLU A 75 1.49 -10.57 -7.29
CA GLU A 75 1.22 -9.19 -7.71
C GLU A 75 -0.12 -9.17 -8.45
N SER A 76 -1.20 -9.05 -7.68
CA SER A 76 -2.58 -9.01 -8.20
C SER A 76 -3.49 -8.24 -7.25
N LYS A 77 -4.63 -7.77 -7.75
CA LYS A 77 -5.66 -7.14 -6.95
C LYS A 77 -6.10 -8.05 -5.80
N GLU A 78 -6.38 -9.32 -6.10
CA GLU A 78 -6.92 -10.30 -5.15
C GLU A 78 -5.94 -10.59 -4.00
N VAL A 79 -4.66 -10.73 -4.30
CA VAL A 79 -3.63 -10.91 -3.26
C VAL A 79 -3.44 -9.63 -2.45
N THR A 80 -3.50 -8.45 -3.09
CA THR A 80 -3.39 -7.16 -2.41
C THR A 80 -4.55 -6.94 -1.42
N GLU A 81 -5.78 -7.21 -1.84
CA GLU A 81 -6.96 -7.18 -0.95
C GLU A 81 -6.81 -8.14 0.23
N LYS A 82 -6.30 -9.35 -0.02
CA LYS A 82 -6.13 -10.33 1.06
C LYS A 82 -5.01 -9.94 2.03
N MET A 83 -3.94 -9.31 1.55
CA MET A 83 -2.92 -8.70 2.41
C MET A 83 -3.51 -7.59 3.29
N LEU A 84 -4.41 -6.77 2.73
CA LEU A 84 -5.13 -5.74 3.47
C LEU A 84 -5.99 -6.33 4.58
N ASP A 85 -6.78 -7.39 4.30
CA ASP A 85 -7.58 -8.09 5.30
C ASP A 85 -6.70 -8.57 6.47
N GLY A 86 -5.57 -9.19 6.17
CA GLY A 86 -4.60 -9.66 7.17
C GLY A 86 -4.05 -8.52 8.02
N LEU A 87 -3.68 -7.40 7.39
CA LEU A 87 -3.22 -6.20 8.08
C LEU A 87 -4.28 -5.64 9.04
N MET A 88 -5.51 -5.48 8.55
CA MET A 88 -6.64 -4.99 9.35
C MET A 88 -6.92 -5.89 10.54
N HIS A 89 -6.80 -7.21 10.36
CA HIS A 89 -7.01 -8.19 11.45
C HIS A 89 -5.91 -8.16 12.52
N ILE A 90 -4.65 -7.91 12.14
CA ILE A 90 -3.51 -7.95 13.07
C ILE A 90 -3.31 -6.62 13.78
N VAL A 91 -3.42 -5.49 13.06
CA VAL A 91 -3.02 -4.16 13.55
C VAL A 91 -4.20 -3.34 14.02
N HIS A 92 -5.38 -3.55 13.44
CA HIS A 92 -6.61 -2.78 13.71
C HIS A 92 -6.46 -1.26 13.52
N PRO A 93 -5.84 -0.77 12.44
CA PRO A 93 -5.77 0.66 12.16
C PRO A 93 -7.14 1.19 11.69
N ASP A 94 -7.37 2.50 11.77
CA ASP A 94 -8.53 3.14 11.15
C ASP A 94 -8.45 3.10 9.63
N ILE A 95 -7.20 3.21 9.09
CA ILE A 95 -6.90 3.09 7.67
C ILE A 95 -5.81 2.05 7.45
N GLY A 96 -6.13 1.01 6.71
CA GLY A 96 -5.15 0.04 6.21
C GLY A 96 -4.81 0.30 4.75
N VAL A 97 -3.56 0.10 4.37
CA VAL A 97 -3.13 0.15 2.96
C VAL A 97 -2.27 -1.06 2.67
N ALA A 98 -2.61 -1.79 1.61
CA ALA A 98 -1.76 -2.86 1.08
C ALA A 98 -1.28 -2.50 -0.33
N VAL A 99 -0.04 -2.88 -0.65
CA VAL A 99 0.57 -2.63 -1.96
C VAL A 99 1.37 -3.84 -2.44
N THR A 100 1.08 -4.26 -3.68
CA THR A 100 1.90 -5.22 -4.44
C THR A 100 2.26 -4.64 -5.80
N GLY A 101 3.21 -5.22 -6.50
CA GLY A 101 3.54 -4.78 -7.86
C GLY A 101 4.84 -5.34 -8.38
N LEU A 102 5.20 -4.91 -9.59
CA LEU A 102 6.36 -5.32 -10.35
C LEU A 102 7.25 -4.11 -10.62
N CYS A 103 8.39 -3.98 -9.95
CA CYS A 103 9.35 -2.90 -10.22
C CYS A 103 10.52 -3.32 -11.11
N SER A 104 10.70 -4.64 -11.36
CA SER A 104 11.76 -5.18 -12.21
C SER A 104 11.29 -6.43 -12.95
N PRO A 105 11.95 -6.81 -14.08
CA PRO A 105 11.64 -8.03 -14.82
C PRO A 105 11.95 -9.30 -14.01
N GLY A 106 11.32 -10.43 -14.39
CA GLY A 106 11.56 -11.76 -13.83
C GLY A 106 10.57 -12.16 -12.73
N GLY A 107 9.47 -11.43 -12.60
CA GLY A 107 8.34 -11.76 -11.72
C GLY A 107 7.19 -12.44 -12.48
N SER A 108 5.98 -11.98 -12.26
CA SER A 108 4.76 -12.50 -12.88
C SER A 108 4.21 -11.55 -13.98
N GLU A 109 5.09 -10.80 -14.63
CA GLU A 109 4.69 -9.86 -15.68
C GLU A 109 4.07 -10.56 -16.89
N THR A 110 3.09 -9.90 -17.47
CA THR A 110 2.41 -10.27 -18.74
C THR A 110 2.21 -9.01 -19.60
N PRO A 111 1.79 -9.14 -20.88
CA PRO A 111 1.43 -7.94 -21.66
C PRO A 111 0.37 -7.06 -21.00
N GLU A 112 -0.59 -7.65 -20.28
CA GLU A 112 -1.66 -6.96 -19.58
C GLU A 112 -1.23 -6.45 -18.19
N LYS A 113 -0.14 -6.98 -17.67
CA LYS A 113 0.46 -6.63 -16.38
C LYS A 113 1.98 -6.46 -16.55
N PRO A 114 2.42 -5.39 -17.24
CA PRO A 114 3.85 -5.14 -17.47
C PRO A 114 4.59 -4.74 -16.19
N VAL A 115 5.93 -4.77 -16.24
CA VAL A 115 6.78 -4.15 -15.21
C VAL A 115 6.35 -2.69 -15.02
N GLY A 116 6.21 -2.27 -13.77
CA GLY A 116 5.64 -0.99 -13.37
C GLY A 116 4.16 -1.06 -12.98
N THR A 117 3.52 -2.21 -13.12
CA THR A 117 2.15 -2.41 -12.60
C THR A 117 2.18 -2.47 -11.09
N ILE A 118 1.38 -1.61 -10.44
CA ILE A 118 1.21 -1.51 -8.99
C ILE A 118 -0.27 -1.70 -8.66
N PHE A 119 -0.56 -2.56 -7.69
CA PHE A 119 -1.90 -2.75 -7.13
C PHE A 119 -1.92 -2.20 -5.70
N VAL A 120 -2.94 -1.42 -5.40
CA VAL A 120 -3.14 -0.82 -4.07
C VAL A 120 -4.57 -1.09 -3.60
N ALA A 121 -4.71 -1.49 -2.36
CA ALA A 121 -5.98 -1.59 -1.68
C ALA A 121 -5.95 -0.74 -0.41
N ILE A 122 -6.97 0.09 -0.21
CA ILE A 122 -7.10 0.98 0.96
C ILE A 122 -8.41 0.63 1.67
N SER A 123 -8.37 0.34 2.97
CA SER A 123 -9.54 0.16 3.81
C SER A 123 -9.78 1.41 4.64
N TYR A 124 -11.02 1.94 4.59
CA TYR A 124 -11.48 3.04 5.43
C TYR A 124 -12.99 2.96 5.63
N LEU A 125 -13.48 3.08 6.86
CA LEU A 125 -14.90 3.04 7.23
C LEU A 125 -15.63 1.78 6.71
N LEU A 126 -14.99 0.62 6.81
CA LEU A 126 -15.50 -0.68 6.34
C LEU A 126 -15.62 -0.83 4.81
N GLU A 127 -15.19 0.17 4.05
CA GLU A 127 -15.11 0.12 2.59
C GLU A 127 -13.68 -0.19 2.14
N THR A 128 -13.56 -0.84 0.99
CA THR A 128 -12.26 -1.12 0.36
C THR A 128 -12.19 -0.45 -1.01
N TYR A 129 -11.18 0.38 -1.18
CA TYR A 129 -10.89 1.12 -2.40
C TYR A 129 -9.69 0.49 -3.10
N ASN A 130 -9.85 0.12 -4.37
CA ASN A 130 -8.82 -0.53 -5.17
C ASN A 130 -8.32 0.39 -6.26
N PHE A 131 -6.99 0.44 -6.42
CA PHE A 131 -6.33 1.23 -7.46
C PHE A 131 -5.28 0.37 -8.18
N ARG A 132 -5.06 0.69 -9.46
CA ARG A 132 -4.00 0.13 -10.27
C ARG A 132 -3.28 1.25 -10.99
N PHE A 133 -1.94 1.25 -10.91
CA PHE A 133 -1.07 2.19 -11.60
C PHE A 133 -0.18 1.44 -12.58
N GLU A 134 0.27 2.13 -13.64
CA GLU A 134 1.32 1.68 -14.55
C GLU A 134 2.38 2.75 -14.64
N ILE A 135 3.50 2.54 -13.96
CA ILE A 135 4.58 3.51 -13.81
C ILE A 135 5.78 3.02 -14.63
N LYS A 136 6.35 3.89 -15.49
CA LYS A 136 7.49 3.55 -16.34
C LYS A 136 8.78 4.15 -15.77
N GLY A 137 9.84 3.34 -15.70
CA GLY A 137 11.14 3.82 -15.27
C GLY A 137 12.03 2.74 -14.65
N SER A 138 13.07 3.19 -13.96
CA SER A 138 13.90 2.32 -13.13
C SER A 138 13.10 1.81 -11.91
N PRO A 139 13.53 0.71 -11.27
CA PRO A 139 12.89 0.22 -10.06
C PRO A 139 12.73 1.30 -8.99
N GLU A 140 13.75 2.11 -8.75
CA GLU A 140 13.70 3.22 -7.79
C GLU A 140 12.63 4.24 -8.15
N LYS A 141 12.56 4.64 -9.44
CA LYS A 141 11.55 5.58 -9.93
C LYS A 141 10.15 5.02 -9.73
N ILE A 142 9.93 3.74 -10.09
CA ILE A 142 8.63 3.06 -9.94
C ILE A 142 8.19 3.08 -8.47
N ILE A 143 9.09 2.74 -7.55
CA ILE A 143 8.79 2.72 -6.11
C ILE A 143 8.49 4.13 -5.60
N HIS A 144 9.27 5.15 -5.99
CA HIS A 144 9.05 6.54 -5.59
C HIS A 144 7.69 7.06 -6.07
N GLU A 145 7.40 6.93 -7.36
CA GLU A 145 6.11 7.37 -7.92
C GLU A 145 4.93 6.59 -7.33
N ALA A 146 5.10 5.28 -7.07
CA ALA A 146 4.06 4.48 -6.41
C ALA A 146 3.71 5.04 -5.02
N VAL A 147 4.70 5.44 -4.22
CA VAL A 147 4.46 6.02 -2.88
C VAL A 147 3.77 7.38 -2.98
N GLU A 148 4.10 8.19 -4.00
CA GLU A 148 3.39 9.44 -4.29
C GLU A 148 1.91 9.20 -4.63
N ASP A 149 1.65 8.29 -5.58
CA ASP A 149 0.31 7.96 -6.05
C ASP A 149 -0.53 7.34 -4.91
N ILE A 150 0.06 6.47 -4.09
CA ILE A 150 -0.58 5.92 -2.89
C ILE A 150 -0.98 7.05 -1.94
N SER A 151 -0.09 8.01 -1.68
CA SER A 151 -0.37 9.14 -0.78
C SER A 151 -1.49 10.02 -1.31
N ASP A 152 -1.55 10.28 -2.62
CA ASP A 152 -2.65 10.99 -3.26
C ASP A 152 -3.98 10.23 -3.09
N LYS A 153 -3.97 8.89 -3.26
CA LYS A 153 -5.17 8.07 -3.09
C LYS A 153 -5.64 7.98 -1.64
N ILE A 154 -4.74 7.96 -0.68
CA ILE A 154 -5.11 8.04 0.75
C ILE A 154 -5.79 9.39 1.02
N ALA A 155 -5.23 10.51 0.54
CA ALA A 155 -5.84 11.82 0.71
C ALA A 155 -7.23 11.91 0.05
N GLU A 156 -7.39 11.34 -1.15
CA GLU A 156 -8.68 11.24 -1.85
C GLU A 156 -9.71 10.47 -1.02
N VAL A 157 -9.38 9.26 -0.58
CA VAL A 157 -10.26 8.41 0.25
C VAL A 157 -10.68 9.11 1.54
N LEU A 158 -9.75 9.82 2.20
CA LEU A 158 -10.03 10.58 3.43
C LEU A 158 -11.00 11.75 3.22
N THR A 159 -11.12 12.24 1.98
CA THR A 159 -11.99 13.37 1.63
C THR A 159 -13.35 12.95 1.07
N LEU A 160 -13.48 11.74 0.49
CA LEU A 160 -14.73 11.22 -0.08
C LEU A 160 -15.88 11.05 0.93
N VAL A 161 -15.56 10.95 2.21
CA VAL A 161 -16.54 10.61 3.28
C VAL A 161 -17.25 11.85 3.86
N HIS A 162 -17.11 13.02 3.26
CA HIS A 162 -17.75 14.26 3.71
C HIS A 162 -18.74 14.85 2.70
N ALA A 163 -19.17 14.04 1.71
CA ALA A 163 -20.22 14.43 0.76
C ALA A 163 -21.56 13.80 1.10
#